data_c593f3bd031e025f61a44df44cec57ba
#
_entry.id   c593f3bd031e025f61a44df44cec57ba
#
_cell.length_a   1.000
_cell.length_b   1.000
_cell.length_c   1.000
_cell.angle_alpha   90.00
_cell.angle_beta   90.00
_cell.angle_gamma   90.00
#
_symmetry.space_group_name_H-M   'P 1'
#
loop_
_entity.id
_entity.type
_entity.pdbx_description
1 polymer ?
#
loop_
_entity_poly.entity_id
_entity_poly.type
_entity_poly.pdbx_seq_one_letter_code
_entity_poly.pdbx_strand_id
1 'polypeptide(L)'
;MKTKYFLIIGLLAATFAACSRDEESLFDKPAAIRTQEALENATDVLTGAEYGWEMIYFPNLEDIENTRGFVLIAKFNKNSNVSMTAKNSVTTSNEIKTDSASTWVIKSDYGPLLSFDTYNSVFHMWSDPGQDGNGLKGDYEFLILKATPELVLLKGKKYGAYTIMRPMTTNDIAAHYAACEQMHNTLFGNNNAVVLEQNGEKYHLYYGSTGMLYDAAYMEDMKQEITNHYPFCATTDGIVMSKGFGNKKEERIFKWENNRLIGTEGSVISNIDAVPYVDFFAKKLAGYWSIYDVSYPESKQASDIVITEINDGVNAIITQINEQLLVVDKKKKYSALKGLELHYDANMGKYMLDVRYILSKKKPERQTRDEEEKPTQYLFNVTYTENSLELTYEKPANNDAEVLLTVIPALSNLLASLNGIYALTCENPFNPTLGIKLVNNSNADMWFNLSGKE
;
A
#
# COMPACT_ATOMS: atom_id res chain seq x y z
N MET A 1 -72.83 -35.56 33.77
CA MET A 1 -71.69 -35.98 32.90
C MET A 1 -71.75 -35.43 31.53
N LYS A 2 -72.89 -35.06 30.95
CA LYS A 2 -72.98 -34.53 29.55
C LYS A 2 -72.46 -33.13 29.37
N THR A 3 -72.45 -32.29 30.36
CA THR A 3 -71.99 -30.88 30.22
C THR A 3 -70.44 -30.70 30.13
N LYS A 4 -69.67 -31.66 30.69
CA LYS A 4 -68.18 -31.60 30.62
C LYS A 4 -67.66 -31.95 29.26
N TYR A 5 -68.35 -32.76 28.47
CA TYR A 5 -67.89 -33.13 27.10
C TYR A 5 -68.15 -32.02 26.10
N PHE A 6 -69.18 -31.19 26.28
CA PHE A 6 -69.42 -30.02 25.44
C PHE A 6 -68.37 -28.93 25.61
N LEU A 7 -67.85 -28.75 26.83
CA LEU A 7 -66.73 -27.79 27.10
C LEU A 7 -65.41 -28.25 26.52
N ILE A 8 -65.12 -29.54 26.51
CA ILE A 8 -63.88 -30.11 25.92
C ILE A 8 -63.96 -30.06 24.39
N ILE A 9 -65.09 -30.32 23.76
CA ILE A 9 -65.27 -30.23 22.30
C ILE A 9 -65.21 -28.76 21.85
N GLY A 10 -65.74 -27.82 22.63
CA GLY A 10 -65.64 -26.39 22.34
C GLY A 10 -64.18 -25.87 22.43
N LEU A 11 -63.40 -26.39 23.37
CA LEU A 11 -61.99 -26.01 23.54
C LEU A 11 -61.11 -26.61 22.43
N LEU A 12 -61.38 -27.83 21.96
CA LEU A 12 -60.69 -28.42 20.81
C LEU A 12 -61.02 -27.71 19.48
N ALA A 13 -62.24 -27.26 19.29
CA ALA A 13 -62.65 -26.51 18.10
C ALA A 13 -62.00 -25.12 18.07
N ALA A 14 -61.77 -24.48 19.20
CA ALA A 14 -61.09 -23.19 19.30
C ALA A 14 -59.59 -23.28 19.00
N THR A 15 -58.97 -24.45 19.23
CA THR A 15 -57.52 -24.63 18.91
C THR A 15 -57.25 -24.85 17.40
N PHE A 16 -58.27 -25.32 16.63
CA PHE A 16 -58.14 -25.43 15.18
C PHE A 16 -58.46 -24.11 14.43
N ALA A 17 -59.13 -23.16 15.04
CA ALA A 17 -59.37 -21.83 14.49
C ALA A 17 -58.23 -20.85 14.70
N ALA A 18 -57.23 -21.17 15.54
CA ALA A 18 -56.09 -20.32 15.83
C ALA A 18 -54.92 -20.48 14.82
N CYS A 19 -55.05 -21.39 13.85
CA CYS A 19 -54.00 -21.63 12.80
C CYS A 19 -54.28 -20.99 11.46
N SER A 20 -55.27 -20.12 11.32
CA SER A 20 -55.41 -19.26 10.12
C SER A 20 -55.23 -17.80 10.54
N ARG A 21 -54.07 -17.45 11.06
CA ARG A 21 -53.53 -16.12 10.79
C ARG A 21 -53.14 -16.12 9.30
N ASP A 22 -53.90 -15.45 8.51
CA ASP A 22 -53.40 -14.86 7.27
C ASP A 22 -52.22 -13.97 7.73
N GLU A 23 -51.00 -14.53 7.77
CA GLU A 23 -49.81 -13.71 7.73
C GLU A 23 -49.92 -12.99 6.41
N GLU A 24 -50.30 -11.72 6.44
CA GLU A 24 -50.10 -10.83 5.32
C GLU A 24 -48.66 -11.03 4.89
N SER A 25 -48.45 -11.71 3.76
CA SER A 25 -47.10 -11.98 3.31
C SER A 25 -46.49 -10.62 3.04
N LEU A 26 -45.43 -10.29 3.79
CA LEU A 26 -44.64 -9.07 3.60
C LEU A 26 -44.17 -8.90 2.14
N PHE A 27 -44.42 -9.88 1.31
CA PHE A 27 -43.97 -9.93 -0.09
C PHE A 27 -45.12 -10.41 -0.98
N ASP A 28 -45.31 -9.74 -2.12
CA ASP A 28 -46.34 -10.04 -3.11
C ASP A 28 -46.18 -11.41 -3.79
N LYS A 29 -44.99 -12.04 -3.70
CA LYS A 29 -44.66 -13.31 -4.34
C LYS A 29 -44.06 -14.32 -3.37
N PRO A 30 -44.33 -15.63 -3.53
CA PRO A 30 -43.68 -16.69 -2.79
C PRO A 30 -42.15 -16.63 -2.89
N ALA A 31 -41.43 -17.05 -1.81
CA ALA A 31 -39.97 -17.01 -1.74
C ALA A 31 -39.29 -17.74 -2.93
N ALA A 32 -39.82 -18.89 -3.35
CA ALA A 32 -39.31 -19.67 -4.49
C ALA A 32 -39.35 -18.88 -5.79
N ILE A 33 -40.47 -18.16 -6.07
CA ILE A 33 -40.61 -17.34 -7.29
C ILE A 33 -39.64 -16.17 -7.24
N ARG A 34 -39.52 -15.48 -6.11
CA ARG A 34 -38.57 -14.37 -5.94
C ARG A 34 -37.12 -14.81 -6.14
N THR A 35 -36.75 -15.99 -5.62
CA THR A 35 -35.42 -16.57 -5.84
C THR A 35 -35.19 -16.87 -7.33
N GLN A 36 -36.15 -17.50 -7.99
CA GLN A 36 -36.03 -17.79 -9.42
C GLN A 36 -35.85 -16.50 -10.25
N GLU A 37 -36.68 -15.49 -10.01
CA GLU A 37 -36.58 -14.18 -10.68
C GLU A 37 -35.24 -13.50 -10.42
N ALA A 38 -34.69 -13.62 -9.22
CA ALA A 38 -33.38 -13.06 -8.89
C ALA A 38 -32.23 -13.78 -9.62
N LEU A 39 -32.29 -15.11 -9.78
CA LEU A 39 -31.33 -15.88 -10.57
C LEU A 39 -31.39 -15.52 -12.07
N GLU A 40 -32.60 -15.43 -12.61
CA GLU A 40 -32.83 -15.05 -14.03
C GLU A 40 -32.33 -13.63 -14.29
N ASN A 41 -32.74 -12.67 -13.46
CA ASN A 41 -32.27 -11.29 -13.56
C ASN A 41 -30.74 -11.19 -13.51
N ALA A 42 -30.10 -11.89 -12.57
CA ALA A 42 -28.62 -11.86 -12.46
C ALA A 42 -27.96 -12.46 -13.72
N THR A 43 -28.53 -13.53 -14.29
CA THR A 43 -28.06 -14.13 -15.55
C THR A 43 -28.21 -13.15 -16.72
N ASP A 44 -29.36 -12.50 -16.87
CA ASP A 44 -29.60 -11.55 -17.93
C ASP A 44 -28.71 -10.32 -17.82
N VAL A 45 -28.52 -9.79 -16.60
CA VAL A 45 -27.59 -8.67 -16.35
C VAL A 45 -26.17 -9.05 -16.72
N LEU A 46 -25.64 -10.17 -16.21
CA LEU A 46 -24.26 -10.57 -16.48
C LEU A 46 -23.98 -10.79 -17.97
N THR A 47 -24.92 -11.40 -18.69
CA THR A 47 -24.78 -11.68 -20.13
C THR A 47 -25.17 -10.50 -21.03
N GLY A 48 -25.76 -9.44 -20.46
CA GLY A 48 -26.25 -8.27 -21.19
C GLY A 48 -25.17 -7.23 -21.54
N ALA A 49 -23.99 -7.26 -20.89
CA ALA A 49 -22.93 -6.31 -21.18
C ALA A 49 -22.22 -6.64 -22.50
N GLU A 50 -22.38 -5.79 -23.52
CA GLU A 50 -21.88 -5.98 -24.88
C GLU A 50 -20.39 -6.25 -24.95
N TYR A 51 -19.58 -5.45 -24.23
CA TYR A 51 -18.12 -5.57 -24.19
C TYR A 51 -17.60 -6.29 -22.94
N GLY A 52 -18.51 -6.82 -22.09
CA GLY A 52 -18.19 -7.44 -20.81
C GLY A 52 -18.17 -6.44 -19.66
N TRP A 53 -17.60 -6.85 -18.56
CA TRP A 53 -17.57 -6.13 -17.29
C TRP A 53 -16.15 -5.81 -16.86
N GLU A 54 -15.89 -4.56 -16.49
CA GLU A 54 -14.76 -4.18 -15.65
C GLU A 54 -15.06 -4.70 -14.25
N MET A 55 -14.31 -5.70 -13.81
CA MET A 55 -14.44 -6.35 -12.50
C MET A 55 -13.33 -5.85 -11.60
N ILE A 56 -13.68 -5.02 -10.62
CA ILE A 56 -12.73 -4.46 -9.65
C ILE A 56 -12.74 -5.40 -8.45
N TYR A 57 -11.66 -6.14 -8.31
CA TYR A 57 -11.53 -7.27 -7.39
C TYR A 57 -10.55 -6.97 -6.27
N PHE A 58 -10.98 -7.17 -5.01
CA PHE A 58 -10.17 -7.04 -3.82
C PHE A 58 -10.05 -8.39 -3.13
N PRO A 59 -9.00 -9.19 -3.41
CA PRO A 59 -8.75 -10.43 -2.68
C PRO A 59 -8.33 -10.11 -1.26
N ASN A 60 -8.61 -10.99 -0.33
CA ASN A 60 -8.14 -10.97 1.06
C ASN A 60 -8.06 -9.59 1.75
N LEU A 61 -9.19 -9.09 2.21
CA LEU A 61 -9.27 -7.79 2.91
C LEU A 61 -8.61 -7.77 4.31
N GLU A 62 -8.13 -8.90 4.81
CA GLU A 62 -7.51 -9.03 6.14
C GLU A 62 -5.97 -8.97 6.10
N ASP A 63 -5.37 -9.20 4.91
CA ASP A 63 -3.92 -9.20 4.74
C ASP A 63 -3.47 -7.93 4.01
N ILE A 64 -2.80 -7.06 4.74
CA ILE A 64 -2.38 -5.74 4.27
C ILE A 64 -1.45 -5.82 3.04
N GLU A 65 -0.55 -6.79 2.99
CA GLU A 65 0.45 -6.89 1.92
C GLU A 65 -0.16 -7.27 0.56
N ASN A 66 -1.28 -7.99 0.57
CA ASN A 66 -1.92 -8.54 -0.62
C ASN A 66 -3.30 -7.93 -0.94
N THR A 67 -3.74 -6.92 -0.22
CA THR A 67 -5.13 -6.44 -0.25
C THR A 67 -5.42 -5.40 -1.33
N ARG A 68 -4.48 -5.02 -2.19
CA ARG A 68 -4.74 -4.05 -3.26
C ARG A 68 -5.86 -4.51 -4.19
N GLY A 69 -6.54 -3.55 -4.83
CA GLY A 69 -7.52 -3.85 -5.87
C GLY A 69 -6.88 -4.17 -7.22
N PHE A 70 -7.54 -5.02 -7.98
CA PHE A 70 -7.14 -5.43 -9.33
C PHE A 70 -8.28 -5.22 -10.30
N VAL A 71 -7.97 -4.67 -11.48
CA VAL A 71 -8.91 -4.62 -12.60
C VAL A 71 -8.81 -5.92 -13.37
N LEU A 72 -9.93 -6.63 -13.46
CA LEU A 72 -10.14 -7.77 -14.34
C LEU A 72 -11.24 -7.41 -15.34
N ILE A 73 -11.25 -8.03 -16.51
CA ILE A 73 -12.31 -7.89 -17.46
C ILE A 73 -12.98 -9.25 -17.62
N ALA A 74 -14.27 -9.33 -17.27
CA ALA A 74 -15.06 -10.55 -17.35
C ALA A 74 -16.12 -10.43 -18.43
N LYS A 75 -16.17 -11.37 -19.39
CA LYS A 75 -17.24 -11.45 -20.39
C LYS A 75 -18.00 -12.76 -20.27
N PHE A 76 -19.25 -12.66 -19.83
CA PHE A 76 -20.16 -13.79 -19.62
C PHE A 76 -20.97 -14.08 -20.87
N ASN A 77 -21.03 -15.34 -21.28
CA ASN A 77 -21.79 -15.80 -22.41
C ASN A 77 -22.98 -16.66 -21.97
N LYS A 78 -24.09 -16.63 -22.72
CA LYS A 78 -25.30 -17.41 -22.42
C LYS A 78 -25.09 -18.94 -22.45
N ASN A 79 -24.03 -19.40 -23.08
CA ASN A 79 -23.64 -20.83 -23.11
C ASN A 79 -22.82 -21.25 -21.87
N SER A 80 -22.86 -20.49 -20.78
CA SER A 80 -22.12 -20.72 -19.54
C SER A 80 -20.61 -20.58 -19.65
N ASN A 81 -20.05 -20.07 -20.74
CA ASN A 81 -18.64 -19.76 -20.84
C ASN A 81 -18.37 -18.35 -20.34
N VAL A 82 -17.23 -18.15 -19.68
CA VAL A 82 -16.71 -16.85 -19.28
C VAL A 82 -15.28 -16.67 -19.78
N SER A 83 -15.00 -15.52 -20.33
CA SER A 83 -13.65 -15.08 -20.66
C SER A 83 -13.19 -14.07 -19.62
N MET A 84 -12.01 -14.32 -19.02
CA MET A 84 -11.37 -13.42 -18.06
C MET A 84 -10.09 -12.86 -18.66
N THR A 85 -9.93 -11.54 -18.56
CA THR A 85 -8.69 -10.84 -18.97
C THR A 85 -8.12 -10.08 -17.80
N ALA A 86 -6.80 -10.12 -17.63
CA ALA A 86 -6.10 -9.36 -16.61
C ALA A 86 -4.77 -8.78 -17.11
N LYS A 87 -4.33 -7.70 -16.45
CA LYS A 87 -2.97 -7.15 -16.52
C LYS A 87 -2.53 -6.81 -15.09
N ASN A 88 -1.69 -7.64 -14.51
CA ASN A 88 -1.18 -7.43 -13.15
C ASN A 88 0.09 -8.25 -12.88
N SER A 89 0.79 -7.92 -11.80
CA SER A 89 2.03 -8.62 -11.42
C SER A 89 1.80 -10.03 -10.85
N VAL A 90 0.58 -10.36 -10.41
CA VAL A 90 0.29 -11.62 -9.71
C VAL A 90 0.03 -12.76 -10.69
N THR A 91 -0.89 -12.56 -11.65
CA THR A 91 -1.34 -13.65 -12.53
C THR A 91 -0.83 -13.55 -13.95
N THR A 92 -0.36 -12.38 -14.40
CA THR A 92 -0.05 -12.14 -15.81
C THR A 92 1.35 -11.58 -16.06
N SER A 93 2.17 -11.36 -15.02
CA SER A 93 3.48 -10.71 -15.14
C SER A 93 3.42 -9.32 -15.78
N ASN A 94 2.36 -8.55 -15.49
CA ASN A 94 2.05 -7.24 -16.04
C ASN A 94 1.78 -7.20 -17.56
N GLU A 95 1.55 -8.34 -18.19
CA GLU A 95 1.10 -8.44 -19.57
C GLU A 95 -0.42 -8.61 -19.62
N ILE A 96 -1.05 -8.19 -20.72
CA ILE A 96 -2.47 -8.46 -20.96
C ILE A 96 -2.62 -9.92 -21.35
N LYS A 97 -3.28 -10.71 -20.50
CA LYS A 97 -3.57 -12.12 -20.76
C LYS A 97 -5.06 -12.40 -20.64
N THR A 98 -5.56 -13.23 -21.54
CA THR A 98 -6.97 -13.67 -21.57
C THR A 98 -7.03 -15.18 -21.47
N ASP A 99 -7.91 -15.68 -20.61
CA ASP A 99 -8.29 -17.10 -20.51
C ASP A 99 -9.78 -17.22 -20.74
N SER A 100 -10.18 -17.96 -21.78
CA SER A 100 -11.55 -18.15 -22.22
C SER A 100 -12.08 -19.57 -21.95
N ALA A 101 -11.30 -20.40 -21.24
CA ALA A 101 -11.62 -21.81 -21.03
C ALA A 101 -12.56 -22.05 -19.84
N SER A 102 -12.96 -21.01 -19.11
CA SER A 102 -13.73 -21.14 -17.87
C SER A 102 -15.23 -21.16 -18.12
N THR A 103 -15.92 -21.83 -17.19
CA THR A 103 -17.38 -21.85 -17.12
C THR A 103 -17.86 -21.13 -15.85
N TRP A 104 -19.06 -20.62 -15.91
CA TRP A 104 -19.74 -19.97 -14.82
C TRP A 104 -21.19 -20.44 -14.69
N VAL A 105 -21.72 -20.32 -13.48
CA VAL A 105 -23.13 -20.64 -13.20
C VAL A 105 -23.63 -19.74 -12.05
N ILE A 106 -24.93 -19.43 -12.07
CA ILE A 106 -25.61 -18.85 -10.92
C ILE A 106 -26.35 -19.95 -10.18
N LYS A 107 -26.02 -20.14 -8.92
CA LYS A 107 -26.60 -21.12 -7.99
C LYS A 107 -27.51 -20.40 -6.98
N SER A 108 -28.49 -21.14 -6.44
CA SER A 108 -29.25 -20.67 -5.27
C SER A 108 -28.53 -21.11 -4.01
N ASP A 109 -28.18 -20.15 -3.16
CA ASP A 109 -27.62 -20.38 -1.83
C ASP A 109 -28.39 -19.48 -0.84
N TYR A 110 -27.77 -18.68 -0.01
CA TYR A 110 -28.41 -17.62 0.79
C TYR A 110 -28.93 -16.44 -0.06
N GLY A 111 -28.90 -16.58 -1.38
CA GLY A 111 -29.26 -15.67 -2.42
C GLY A 111 -28.66 -16.14 -3.74
N PRO A 112 -28.73 -15.34 -4.81
CA PRO A 112 -28.00 -15.65 -6.05
C PRO A 112 -26.49 -15.71 -5.78
N LEU A 113 -25.85 -16.84 -6.14
CA LEU A 113 -24.43 -17.09 -6.00
C LEU A 113 -23.80 -17.28 -7.37
N LEU A 114 -22.94 -16.37 -7.78
CA LEU A 114 -22.08 -16.53 -8.96
C LEU A 114 -20.92 -17.46 -8.64
N SER A 115 -20.75 -18.51 -9.40
CA SER A 115 -19.64 -19.48 -9.25
C SER A 115 -18.87 -19.60 -10.56
N PHE A 116 -17.55 -19.52 -10.48
CA PHE A 116 -16.63 -19.84 -11.58
C PHE A 116 -16.19 -21.29 -11.40
N ASP A 117 -16.81 -22.20 -12.18
CA ASP A 117 -16.76 -23.65 -11.90
C ASP A 117 -15.52 -24.34 -12.44
N THR A 118 -14.85 -23.79 -13.45
CA THR A 118 -13.60 -24.34 -13.98
C THR A 118 -12.45 -23.39 -13.83
N TYR A 119 -11.25 -23.96 -13.63
CA TYR A 119 -10.03 -23.18 -13.40
C TYR A 119 -9.79 -22.18 -14.53
N ASN A 120 -9.44 -20.96 -14.13
CA ASN A 120 -9.07 -19.86 -15.01
C ASN A 120 -7.71 -19.34 -14.58
N SER A 121 -6.72 -19.38 -15.46
CA SER A 121 -5.33 -19.06 -15.16
C SER A 121 -5.09 -17.60 -14.75
N VAL A 122 -5.94 -16.68 -15.18
CA VAL A 122 -5.81 -15.24 -14.83
C VAL A 122 -6.65 -14.85 -13.61
N PHE A 123 -7.48 -15.75 -13.10
CA PHE A 123 -8.39 -15.45 -11.99
C PHE A 123 -8.24 -16.39 -10.79
N HIS A 124 -8.22 -17.72 -10.98
CA HIS A 124 -8.24 -18.68 -9.87
C HIS A 124 -6.93 -18.70 -9.04
N MET A 125 -5.85 -18.16 -9.58
CA MET A 125 -4.57 -18.09 -8.85
C MET A 125 -4.68 -17.39 -7.50
N TRP A 126 -5.59 -16.40 -7.36
CA TRP A 126 -5.82 -15.78 -6.05
C TRP A 126 -6.50 -16.70 -5.04
N SER A 127 -7.21 -17.72 -5.49
CA SER A 127 -7.87 -18.71 -4.63
C SER A 127 -7.04 -19.96 -4.37
N ASP A 128 -5.89 -20.09 -5.02
CA ASP A 128 -4.97 -21.21 -4.80
C ASP A 128 -4.41 -21.16 -3.38
N PRO A 129 -4.44 -22.29 -2.63
CA PRO A 129 -4.04 -22.29 -1.22
C PRO A 129 -2.54 -22.10 -0.98
N GLY A 130 -1.70 -22.16 -2.03
CA GLY A 130 -0.24 -22.16 -1.88
C GLY A 130 0.30 -23.45 -1.24
N GLN A 131 1.62 -23.49 -1.04
CA GLN A 131 2.27 -24.69 -0.45
C GLN A 131 2.02 -24.82 1.06
N ASP A 132 1.82 -23.70 1.75
CA ASP A 132 1.58 -23.61 3.20
C ASP A 132 0.09 -23.52 3.56
N GLY A 133 -0.81 -23.59 2.58
CA GLY A 133 -2.25 -23.44 2.76
C GLY A 133 -2.73 -22.01 2.95
N ASN A 134 -1.84 -21.02 2.93
CA ASN A 134 -2.19 -19.61 3.20
C ASN A 134 -2.49 -18.80 1.95
N GLY A 135 -2.02 -19.16 0.77
CA GLY A 135 -2.32 -18.52 -0.51
C GLY A 135 -2.71 -17.03 -0.47
N LEU A 136 -3.23 -16.51 -1.57
CA LEU A 136 -3.69 -15.11 -1.63
C LEU A 136 -5.14 -14.91 -1.14
N LYS A 137 -5.79 -15.96 -0.66
CA LYS A 137 -7.14 -15.96 -0.06
C LYS A 137 -8.19 -15.25 -0.93
N GLY A 138 -8.15 -15.45 -2.23
CA GLY A 138 -9.16 -14.94 -3.16
C GLY A 138 -10.39 -15.84 -3.20
N ASP A 139 -11.54 -15.26 -3.57
CA ASP A 139 -12.79 -15.97 -3.79
C ASP A 139 -13.04 -16.21 -5.28
N TYR A 140 -13.65 -17.33 -5.61
CA TYR A 140 -14.18 -17.66 -6.94
C TYR A 140 -15.69 -17.97 -6.92
N GLU A 141 -16.31 -17.96 -5.74
CA GLU A 141 -17.75 -17.97 -5.52
C GLU A 141 -18.18 -16.69 -4.82
N PHE A 142 -19.20 -16.02 -5.34
CA PHE A 142 -19.64 -14.72 -4.88
C PHE A 142 -21.14 -14.65 -4.68
N LEU A 143 -21.58 -14.20 -3.51
CA LEU A 143 -22.95 -13.75 -3.31
C LEU A 143 -23.19 -12.49 -4.14
N ILE A 144 -24.24 -12.47 -4.93
CA ILE A 144 -24.68 -11.30 -5.70
C ILE A 144 -25.53 -10.43 -4.79
N LEU A 145 -24.96 -9.30 -4.32
CA LEU A 145 -25.67 -8.37 -3.45
C LEU A 145 -26.57 -7.42 -4.23
N LYS A 146 -26.17 -7.10 -5.47
CA LYS A 146 -26.92 -6.26 -6.40
C LYS A 146 -26.58 -6.64 -7.83
N ALA A 147 -27.58 -6.68 -8.71
CA ALA A 147 -27.38 -6.87 -10.13
C ALA A 147 -28.31 -5.92 -10.92
N THR A 148 -27.69 -4.91 -11.56
CA THR A 148 -28.33 -4.00 -12.51
C THR A 148 -27.46 -3.85 -13.75
N PRO A 149 -27.96 -3.37 -14.88
CA PRO A 149 -27.14 -3.14 -16.08
C PRO A 149 -25.96 -2.20 -15.86
N GLU A 150 -26.04 -1.29 -14.88
CA GLU A 150 -25.01 -0.29 -14.58
C GLU A 150 -24.00 -0.77 -13.53
N LEU A 151 -24.40 -1.73 -12.66
CA LEU A 151 -23.59 -2.10 -11.50
C LEU A 151 -23.95 -3.48 -10.97
N VAL A 152 -22.94 -4.33 -10.80
CA VAL A 152 -23.06 -5.57 -10.03
C VAL A 152 -22.16 -5.50 -8.82
N LEU A 153 -22.72 -5.78 -7.63
CA LEU A 153 -21.98 -5.86 -6.37
C LEU A 153 -21.90 -7.32 -5.93
N LEU A 154 -20.69 -7.78 -5.69
CA LEU A 154 -20.40 -9.14 -5.31
C LEU A 154 -19.65 -9.18 -3.96
N LYS A 155 -19.93 -10.21 -3.16
CA LYS A 155 -19.19 -10.51 -1.94
C LYS A 155 -18.72 -11.96 -1.98
N GLY A 156 -17.43 -12.16 -1.86
CA GLY A 156 -16.82 -13.48 -1.79
C GLY A 156 -17.43 -14.34 -0.69
N LYS A 157 -17.68 -15.59 -1.01
CA LYS A 157 -18.37 -16.53 -0.11
C LYS A 157 -17.48 -17.01 1.02
N LYS A 158 -16.19 -17.25 0.74
CA LYS A 158 -15.26 -17.84 1.69
C LYS A 158 -14.47 -16.79 2.47
N TYR A 159 -13.86 -15.85 1.77
CA TYR A 159 -12.99 -14.83 2.37
C TYR A 159 -13.61 -13.43 2.39
N GLY A 160 -14.80 -13.27 1.81
CA GLY A 160 -15.50 -12.00 1.78
C GLY A 160 -14.93 -10.99 0.80
N ALA A 161 -14.14 -11.42 -0.18
CA ALA A 161 -13.57 -10.55 -1.21
C ALA A 161 -14.64 -9.63 -1.80
N TYR A 162 -14.41 -8.31 -1.70
CA TYR A 162 -15.35 -7.34 -2.22
C TYR A 162 -15.08 -7.08 -3.69
N THR A 163 -16.12 -7.10 -4.50
CA THR A 163 -15.98 -6.94 -5.94
C THR A 163 -17.11 -6.07 -6.49
N ILE A 164 -16.72 -5.08 -7.27
CA ILE A 164 -17.63 -4.22 -8.03
C ILE A 164 -17.43 -4.52 -9.51
N MET A 165 -18.54 -4.70 -10.24
CA MET A 165 -18.49 -4.85 -11.69
C MET A 165 -19.26 -3.71 -12.35
N ARG A 166 -18.65 -3.07 -13.35
CA ARG A 166 -19.24 -2.02 -14.17
C ARG A 166 -19.18 -2.44 -15.64
N PRO A 167 -20.19 -2.12 -16.47
CA PRO A 167 -20.15 -2.51 -17.88
C PRO A 167 -19.01 -1.78 -18.60
N MET A 168 -18.28 -2.52 -19.42
CA MET A 168 -17.28 -1.95 -20.32
C MET A 168 -17.96 -1.11 -21.40
N THR A 169 -17.39 0.06 -21.70
CA THR A 169 -17.88 0.97 -22.74
C THR A 169 -17.17 0.78 -24.08
N THR A 170 -16.12 -0.04 -24.11
CA THR A 170 -15.30 -0.32 -25.28
C THR A 170 -14.78 -1.75 -25.25
N ASN A 171 -14.46 -2.30 -26.42
CA ASN A 171 -13.75 -3.57 -26.57
C ASN A 171 -12.22 -3.41 -26.64
N ASP A 172 -11.70 -2.20 -26.59
CA ASP A 172 -10.25 -1.94 -26.59
C ASP A 172 -9.70 -2.12 -25.16
N ILE A 173 -9.29 -3.35 -24.89
CA ILE A 173 -8.77 -3.76 -23.58
C ILE A 173 -7.44 -3.07 -23.28
N ALA A 174 -6.59 -2.85 -24.29
CA ALA A 174 -5.30 -2.20 -24.09
C ALA A 174 -5.46 -0.72 -23.71
N ALA A 175 -6.35 -0.01 -24.41
CA ALA A 175 -6.69 1.37 -24.08
C ALA A 175 -7.34 1.48 -22.69
N HIS A 176 -8.16 0.50 -22.30
CA HIS A 176 -8.79 0.46 -20.98
C HIS A 176 -7.75 0.39 -19.85
N TYR A 177 -6.78 -0.57 -19.91
CA TYR A 177 -5.72 -0.66 -18.92
C TYR A 177 -4.80 0.57 -18.92
N ALA A 178 -4.48 1.12 -20.10
CA ALA A 178 -3.69 2.35 -20.19
C ALA A 178 -4.41 3.54 -19.52
N ALA A 179 -5.72 3.66 -19.66
CA ALA A 179 -6.51 4.71 -18.99
C ALA A 179 -6.53 4.54 -17.46
N CYS A 180 -6.62 3.30 -16.94
CA CYS A 180 -6.49 3.04 -15.51
C CYS A 180 -5.11 3.43 -14.96
N GLU A 181 -4.03 3.09 -15.69
CA GLU A 181 -2.66 3.49 -15.33
C GLU A 181 -2.48 5.01 -15.38
N GLN A 182 -3.06 5.67 -16.38
CA GLN A 182 -3.03 7.12 -16.48
C GLN A 182 -3.76 7.78 -15.32
N MET A 183 -4.93 7.27 -14.91
CA MET A 183 -5.68 7.77 -13.75
C MET A 183 -4.85 7.64 -12.47
N HIS A 184 -4.23 6.48 -12.25
CA HIS A 184 -3.32 6.27 -11.13
C HIS A 184 -2.18 7.29 -11.13
N ASN A 185 -1.52 7.50 -12.27
CA ASN A 185 -0.41 8.44 -12.40
C ASN A 185 -0.85 9.90 -12.23
N THR A 186 -2.06 10.24 -12.65
CA THR A 186 -2.63 11.58 -12.43
C THR A 186 -2.77 11.90 -10.95
N LEU A 187 -3.13 10.91 -10.14
CA LEU A 187 -3.30 11.08 -8.70
C LEU A 187 -1.99 11.00 -7.93
N PHE A 188 -1.12 10.06 -8.27
CA PHE A 188 0.01 9.65 -7.44
C PHE A 188 1.38 9.69 -8.13
N GLY A 189 1.45 10.03 -9.42
CA GLY A 189 2.70 9.98 -10.18
C GLY A 189 3.81 10.90 -9.67
N ASN A 190 3.43 12.03 -9.05
CA ASN A 190 4.35 13.01 -8.49
C ASN A 190 4.05 13.33 -7.02
N ASN A 191 3.09 12.65 -6.40
CA ASN A 191 2.66 12.94 -5.04
C ASN A 191 2.18 11.66 -4.37
N ASN A 192 2.69 11.37 -3.19
CA ASN A 192 2.29 10.22 -2.37
C ASN A 192 1.33 10.62 -1.25
N ALA A 193 0.72 11.77 -1.33
CA ALA A 193 -0.26 12.22 -0.37
C ALA A 193 -1.51 12.76 -1.06
N VAL A 194 -2.65 12.52 -0.45
CA VAL A 194 -3.94 13.12 -0.84
C VAL A 194 -4.68 13.60 0.40
N VAL A 195 -5.57 14.55 0.21
CA VAL A 195 -6.51 14.99 1.23
C VAL A 195 -7.88 14.42 0.91
N LEU A 196 -8.47 13.71 1.85
CA LEU A 196 -9.88 13.34 1.83
C LEU A 196 -10.65 14.38 2.65
N GLU A 197 -11.61 15.04 2.03
CA GLU A 197 -12.55 15.93 2.71
C GLU A 197 -13.90 15.23 2.85
N GLN A 198 -14.38 15.14 4.09
CA GLN A 198 -15.65 14.52 4.44
C GLN A 198 -16.36 15.33 5.52
N ASN A 199 -17.58 15.80 5.25
CA ASN A 199 -18.38 16.59 6.19
C ASN A 199 -17.66 17.87 6.70
N GLY A 200 -16.79 18.47 5.89
CA GLY A 200 -16.02 19.65 6.26
C GLY A 200 -14.73 19.37 7.05
N GLU A 201 -14.46 18.12 7.37
CA GLU A 201 -13.20 17.68 7.97
C GLU A 201 -12.22 17.20 6.90
N LYS A 202 -10.93 17.46 7.11
CA LYS A 202 -9.84 17.09 6.21
C LYS A 202 -8.98 16.00 6.85
N TYR A 203 -8.76 14.93 6.11
CA TYR A 203 -7.92 13.80 6.52
C TYR A 203 -6.77 13.64 5.54
N HIS A 204 -5.55 13.64 6.03
CA HIS A 204 -4.36 13.42 5.23
C HIS A 204 -4.11 11.92 5.09
N LEU A 205 -4.13 11.44 3.85
CA LEU A 205 -3.88 10.05 3.51
C LEU A 205 -2.62 9.95 2.68
N TYR A 206 -1.87 8.89 2.87
CA TYR A 206 -0.62 8.61 2.18
C TYR A 206 -0.76 7.41 1.28
N TYR A 207 -0.17 7.50 0.08
CA TYR A 207 -0.13 6.42 -0.87
C TYR A 207 1.09 5.53 -0.63
N GLY A 208 0.86 4.24 -0.51
CA GLY A 208 1.91 3.23 -0.47
C GLY A 208 2.08 2.52 -1.82
N SER A 209 3.26 2.01 -2.08
CA SER A 209 3.61 1.28 -3.31
C SER A 209 2.72 0.06 -3.62
N THR A 210 1.94 -0.38 -2.65
CA THR A 210 1.05 -1.54 -2.72
C THR A 210 -0.37 -1.25 -3.23
N GLY A 211 -0.68 -0.01 -3.66
CA GLY A 211 -2.04 0.35 -4.09
C GLY A 211 -3.00 0.58 -2.90
N MET A 212 -2.48 1.13 -1.82
CA MET A 212 -3.24 1.50 -0.63
C MET A 212 -3.05 2.95 -0.26
N LEU A 213 -4.13 3.57 0.20
CA LEU A 213 -4.08 4.77 1.01
C LEU A 213 -4.08 4.37 2.48
N TYR A 214 -3.32 5.06 3.29
CA TYR A 214 -3.26 4.81 4.72
C TYR A 214 -3.27 6.09 5.52
N ASP A 215 -3.88 6.02 6.66
CA ASP A 215 -3.87 7.01 7.72
C ASP A 215 -2.82 6.56 8.75
N ALA A 216 -1.86 7.42 9.04
CA ALA A 216 -0.77 7.10 9.93
C ALA A 216 -0.56 8.18 10.99
N ALA A 217 -0.52 7.78 12.24
CA ALA A 217 -0.06 8.60 13.34
C ALA A 217 1.42 8.30 13.65
N TYR A 218 2.17 9.31 14.01
CA TYR A 218 3.55 9.16 14.45
C TYR A 218 3.64 9.18 15.96
N MET A 219 4.43 8.25 16.48
CA MET A 219 4.80 8.21 17.89
C MET A 219 6.09 8.98 18.13
N GLU A 220 6.30 9.47 19.35
CA GLU A 220 7.49 10.25 19.73
C GLU A 220 8.81 9.48 19.55
N ASP A 221 8.76 8.14 19.62
CA ASP A 221 9.90 7.24 19.44
C ASP A 221 10.14 6.83 17.97
N MET A 222 9.53 7.53 17.02
CA MET A 222 9.64 7.30 15.58
C MET A 222 9.02 6.01 15.06
N LYS A 223 8.23 5.31 15.85
CA LYS A 223 7.42 4.21 15.35
C LYS A 223 6.16 4.77 14.69
N GLN A 224 5.98 4.44 13.44
CA GLN A 224 4.76 4.75 12.73
C GLN A 224 3.66 3.80 13.21
N GLU A 225 2.58 4.35 13.72
CA GLU A 225 1.36 3.59 13.96
C GLU A 225 0.41 3.81 12.80
N ILE A 226 0.10 2.73 12.07
CA ILE A 226 -0.90 2.74 11.03
C ILE A 226 -2.24 2.46 11.69
N THR A 227 -3.08 3.48 11.78
CA THR A 227 -4.39 3.37 12.38
C THR A 227 -5.41 2.75 11.43
N ASN A 228 -5.33 3.12 10.14
CA ASN A 228 -6.22 2.59 9.11
C ASN A 228 -5.52 2.51 7.75
N HIS A 229 -5.95 1.55 6.95
CA HIS A 229 -5.53 1.38 5.56
C HIS A 229 -6.76 1.20 4.66
N TYR A 230 -6.66 1.74 3.45
CA TYR A 230 -7.75 1.81 2.48
C TYR A 230 -7.25 1.30 1.12
N PRO A 231 -7.33 -0.02 0.87
CA PRO A 231 -7.04 -0.58 -0.44
C PRO A 231 -7.92 0.05 -1.50
N PHE A 232 -7.34 0.41 -2.64
CA PHE A 232 -8.07 0.97 -3.76
C PHE A 232 -7.61 0.39 -5.09
N CYS A 233 -8.38 0.65 -6.11
CA CYS A 233 -8.07 0.35 -7.50
C CYS A 233 -8.36 1.58 -8.36
N ALA A 234 -7.42 2.00 -9.18
CA ALA A 234 -7.66 3.02 -10.20
C ALA A 234 -8.45 2.41 -11.35
N THR A 235 -9.42 3.16 -11.85
CA THR A 235 -10.28 2.82 -12.97
C THR A 235 -10.16 3.86 -14.07
N THR A 236 -10.82 3.70 -15.18
CA THR A 236 -10.72 4.65 -16.29
C THR A 236 -11.25 6.05 -15.96
N ASP A 237 -12.14 6.16 -14.97
CA ASP A 237 -12.85 7.39 -14.61
C ASP A 237 -12.71 7.81 -13.14
N GLY A 238 -11.80 7.17 -12.40
CA GLY A 238 -11.57 7.49 -10.99
C GLY A 238 -10.92 6.38 -10.20
N ILE A 239 -11.37 6.18 -8.96
CA ILE A 239 -10.94 5.06 -8.11
C ILE A 239 -12.13 4.34 -7.47
N VAL A 240 -11.91 3.08 -7.14
CA VAL A 240 -12.80 2.31 -6.27
C VAL A 240 -12.02 1.86 -5.04
N MET A 241 -12.57 2.06 -3.86
CA MET A 241 -12.00 1.64 -2.58
C MET A 241 -12.64 0.34 -2.09
N SER A 242 -11.88 -0.49 -1.39
CA SER A 242 -12.39 -1.73 -0.80
C SER A 242 -13.40 -1.49 0.33
N LYS A 243 -13.26 -0.36 1.02
CA LYS A 243 -14.14 0.10 2.11
C LYS A 243 -14.25 1.62 2.08
N GLY A 244 -15.35 2.15 2.59
CA GLY A 244 -15.53 3.58 2.75
C GLY A 244 -14.74 4.14 3.92
N PHE A 245 -14.57 5.46 3.92
CA PHE A 245 -13.82 6.18 4.94
C PHE A 245 -14.75 6.72 6.04
N GLY A 246 -14.27 6.70 7.29
CA GLY A 246 -14.95 7.35 8.41
C GLY A 246 -16.39 6.88 8.61
N ASN A 247 -17.33 7.80 8.58
CA ASN A 247 -18.75 7.54 8.77
C ASN A 247 -19.47 7.10 7.49
N LYS A 248 -18.85 7.28 6.31
CA LYS A 248 -19.41 6.91 5.00
C LYS A 248 -18.87 5.55 4.54
N LYS A 249 -19.23 4.50 5.29
CA LYS A 249 -18.68 3.14 5.08
C LYS A 249 -19.05 2.50 3.75
N GLU A 250 -20.12 2.98 3.11
CA GLU A 250 -20.58 2.46 1.82
C GLU A 250 -20.10 3.30 0.62
N GLU A 251 -19.50 4.48 0.87
CA GLU A 251 -18.95 5.31 -0.18
C GLU A 251 -17.58 4.78 -0.62
N ARG A 252 -17.58 4.08 -1.74
CA ARG A 252 -16.39 3.36 -2.26
C ARG A 252 -16.00 3.79 -3.66
N ILE A 253 -16.91 4.40 -4.42
CA ILE A 253 -16.70 4.80 -5.82
C ILE A 253 -16.49 6.30 -5.85
N PHE A 254 -15.36 6.71 -6.40
CA PHE A 254 -14.97 8.12 -6.58
C PHE A 254 -14.70 8.37 -8.05
N LYS A 255 -15.36 9.37 -8.64
CA LYS A 255 -15.19 9.76 -10.04
C LYS A 255 -14.30 10.99 -10.16
N TRP A 256 -13.48 11.01 -11.19
CA TRP A 256 -12.61 12.14 -11.50
C TRP A 256 -13.38 13.25 -12.18
N GLU A 257 -13.50 14.38 -11.50
CA GLU A 257 -14.21 15.57 -11.98
C GLU A 257 -13.47 16.83 -11.49
N ASN A 258 -13.20 17.76 -12.41
CA ASN A 258 -12.57 19.06 -12.06
C ASN A 258 -11.27 18.94 -11.24
N ASN A 259 -10.38 18.03 -11.63
CA ASN A 259 -9.11 17.72 -10.94
C ASN A 259 -9.27 17.21 -9.50
N ARG A 260 -10.39 16.56 -9.20
CA ARG A 260 -10.68 15.94 -7.90
C ARG A 260 -11.42 14.62 -8.11
N LEU A 261 -11.36 13.78 -7.12
CA LEU A 261 -12.19 12.59 -7.04
C LEU A 261 -13.42 12.91 -6.18
N ILE A 262 -14.59 12.78 -6.75
CA ILE A 262 -15.87 13.03 -6.08
C ILE A 262 -16.53 11.69 -5.76
N GLY A 263 -16.77 11.44 -4.51
CA GLY A 263 -17.45 10.25 -4.01
C GLY A 263 -18.98 10.32 -4.22
N THR A 264 -19.62 9.17 -4.27
CA THR A 264 -21.05 9.05 -4.48
C THR A 264 -21.92 9.68 -3.39
N GLU A 265 -21.36 9.90 -2.20
CA GLU A 265 -22.00 10.57 -1.06
C GLU A 265 -21.39 11.95 -0.76
N GLY A 266 -20.61 12.49 -1.71
CA GLY A 266 -20.07 13.84 -1.67
C GLY A 266 -18.75 14.02 -0.92
N SER A 267 -18.03 12.94 -0.56
CA SER A 267 -16.63 13.07 -0.12
C SER A 267 -15.75 13.44 -1.30
N VAL A 268 -14.67 14.19 -1.02
CA VAL A 268 -13.75 14.67 -2.05
C VAL A 268 -12.33 14.20 -1.73
N ILE A 269 -11.66 13.58 -2.69
CA ILE A 269 -10.22 13.26 -2.58
C ILE A 269 -9.48 14.13 -3.59
N SER A 270 -8.45 14.83 -3.14
CA SER A 270 -7.58 15.63 -4.02
C SER A 270 -6.14 15.59 -3.53
N ASN A 271 -5.22 15.86 -4.44
CA ASN A 271 -3.81 16.12 -4.10
C ASN A 271 -3.54 17.61 -3.83
N ILE A 272 -4.57 18.46 -3.95
CA ILE A 272 -4.51 19.89 -3.62
C ILE A 272 -4.50 20.01 -2.09
N ASP A 273 -3.62 20.85 -1.55
CA ASP A 273 -3.42 21.02 -0.10
C ASP A 273 -2.97 19.75 0.66
N ALA A 274 -2.58 18.68 -0.05
CA ALA A 274 -1.98 17.54 0.59
C ALA A 274 -0.68 17.96 1.28
N VAL A 275 -0.50 17.57 2.54
CA VAL A 275 0.78 17.77 3.22
C VAL A 275 1.79 16.88 2.54
N PRO A 276 2.91 17.41 2.02
CA PRO A 276 3.95 16.58 1.43
C PRO A 276 4.36 15.47 2.40
N TYR A 277 4.50 14.25 1.87
CA TYR A 277 4.94 13.12 2.69
C TYR A 277 6.27 13.42 3.41
N VAL A 278 7.17 14.11 2.71
CA VAL A 278 8.45 14.60 3.26
C VAL A 278 8.25 15.56 4.43
N ASP A 279 7.33 16.51 4.32
CA ASP A 279 7.07 17.49 5.40
C ASP A 279 6.53 16.78 6.65
N PHE A 280 5.64 15.82 6.46
CA PHE A 280 5.09 15.03 7.55
C PHE A 280 6.17 14.16 8.21
N PHE A 281 6.96 13.43 7.43
CA PHE A 281 8.02 12.57 7.94
C PHE A 281 9.18 13.37 8.51
N ALA A 282 9.70 14.36 7.81
CA ALA A 282 10.88 15.10 8.24
C ALA A 282 10.63 15.95 9.49
N LYS A 283 9.43 16.48 9.69
CA LYS A 283 9.06 17.22 10.90
C LYS A 283 8.76 16.34 12.11
N LYS A 284 8.40 15.08 11.88
CA LYS A 284 7.96 14.17 12.95
C LYS A 284 8.85 12.95 13.15
N LEU A 285 9.63 12.58 12.14
CA LEU A 285 10.65 11.54 12.27
C LEU A 285 11.95 12.17 12.73
N ALA A 286 12.17 12.25 14.01
CA ALA A 286 13.50 12.44 14.59
C ALA A 286 14.35 11.19 14.31
N GLY A 287 14.63 10.84 13.05
CA GLY A 287 15.31 9.63 12.63
C GLY A 287 16.72 9.85 12.14
N TYR A 288 17.45 8.76 12.11
CA TYR A 288 18.77 8.70 11.51
C TYR A 288 18.65 8.16 10.09
N TRP A 289 19.23 8.88 9.14
CA TRP A 289 19.29 8.50 7.74
C TRP A 289 20.71 8.04 7.43
N SER A 290 20.90 6.76 7.21
CA SER A 290 22.21 6.19 6.93
C SER A 290 22.48 6.12 5.43
N ILE A 291 23.71 6.45 5.04
CA ILE A 291 24.22 6.24 3.68
C ILE A 291 25.43 5.31 3.65
N TYR A 292 26.04 5.11 4.80
CA TYR A 292 27.14 4.18 4.99
C TYR A 292 27.18 3.74 6.45
N ASP A 293 27.18 2.46 6.71
CA ASP A 293 27.35 1.90 8.03
C ASP A 293 28.14 0.59 7.97
N VAL A 294 28.89 0.32 9.03
CA VAL A 294 29.69 -0.88 9.20
C VAL A 294 29.17 -1.64 10.40
N SER A 295 28.62 -2.82 10.19
CA SER A 295 28.20 -3.69 11.28
C SER A 295 29.39 -4.37 11.93
N TYR A 296 29.34 -4.44 13.26
CA TYR A 296 30.31 -5.19 14.07
C TYR A 296 29.77 -6.58 14.37
N PRO A 297 30.59 -7.64 14.24
CA PRO A 297 30.13 -8.99 14.57
C PRO A 297 29.81 -9.09 16.06
N GLU A 298 28.68 -9.67 16.41
CA GLU A 298 28.30 -9.98 17.78
C GLU A 298 29.24 -11.03 18.42
N SER A 299 29.85 -11.89 17.61
CA SER A 299 30.82 -12.90 18.03
C SER A 299 32.25 -12.43 17.80
N LYS A 300 33.14 -12.75 18.71
CA LYS A 300 34.59 -12.48 18.61
C LYS A 300 35.29 -13.23 17.46
N GLN A 301 34.58 -13.83 16.55
CA GLN A 301 35.09 -14.47 15.34
C GLN A 301 35.09 -13.48 14.19
N ALA A 302 36.17 -13.10 13.82
CA ALA A 302 36.71 -11.93 13.15
C ALA A 302 36.50 -11.87 11.62
N SER A 303 35.66 -12.64 11.02
CA SER A 303 35.53 -12.68 9.54
C SER A 303 34.41 -11.79 8.95
N ASP A 304 33.61 -11.12 9.79
CA ASP A 304 32.30 -10.68 9.36
C ASP A 304 31.99 -9.19 9.66
N ILE A 305 32.97 -8.29 9.47
CA ILE A 305 32.63 -6.87 9.33
C ILE A 305 31.92 -6.75 7.97
N VAL A 306 30.60 -6.65 8.00
CA VAL A 306 29.78 -6.44 6.82
C VAL A 306 29.49 -4.95 6.70
N ILE A 307 29.76 -4.38 5.54
CA ILE A 307 29.22 -3.08 5.19
C ILE A 307 27.73 -3.31 5.01
N THR A 308 26.91 -2.81 5.94
CA THR A 308 25.47 -3.02 5.93
C THR A 308 24.77 -2.06 4.99
N GLU A 309 25.37 -0.88 4.77
CA GLU A 309 24.85 0.10 3.84
C GLU A 309 26.01 0.79 3.11
N ILE A 310 25.92 0.83 1.80
CA ILE A 310 26.82 1.61 0.96
C ILE A 310 26.01 2.18 -0.21
N ASN A 311 26.19 3.46 -0.40
CA ASN A 311 25.59 4.19 -1.48
C ASN A 311 26.59 4.30 -2.65
N ASP A 312 26.21 3.81 -3.83
CA ASP A 312 27.10 3.79 -4.99
C ASP A 312 27.59 5.18 -5.39
N GLY A 313 26.78 6.22 -5.20
CA GLY A 313 27.14 7.60 -5.48
C GLY A 313 28.27 8.17 -4.61
N VAL A 314 28.51 7.59 -3.44
CA VAL A 314 29.58 8.05 -2.52
C VAL A 314 30.70 7.04 -2.34
N ASN A 315 30.60 5.84 -2.87
CA ASN A 315 31.57 4.75 -2.67
C ASN A 315 33.01 5.16 -3.02
N ALA A 316 33.21 5.82 -4.14
CA ALA A 316 34.53 6.29 -4.56
C ALA A 316 35.11 7.34 -3.57
N ILE A 317 34.25 8.21 -3.03
CA ILE A 317 34.65 9.25 -2.06
C ILE A 317 34.99 8.61 -0.72
N ILE A 318 34.20 7.62 -0.28
CA ILE A 318 34.46 6.85 0.95
C ILE A 318 35.82 6.16 0.87
N THR A 319 36.16 5.59 -0.29
CA THR A 319 37.48 4.98 -0.52
C THR A 319 38.59 6.01 -0.30
N GLN A 320 38.47 7.20 -0.90
CA GLN A 320 39.45 8.28 -0.73
C GLN A 320 39.56 8.77 0.72
N ILE A 321 38.42 8.89 1.44
CA ILE A 321 38.42 9.24 2.87
C ILE A 321 39.19 8.20 3.66
N ASN A 322 38.95 6.92 3.42
CA ASN A 322 39.67 5.84 4.09
C ASN A 322 41.18 5.86 3.84
N GLU A 323 41.59 6.10 2.60
CA GLU A 323 43.01 6.26 2.23
C GLU A 323 43.64 7.44 2.98
N GLN A 324 42.97 8.58 3.07
CA GLN A 324 43.43 9.76 3.78
C GLN A 324 43.50 9.54 5.31
N LEU A 325 42.49 8.85 5.88
CA LEU A 325 42.52 8.49 7.31
C LEU A 325 43.73 7.62 7.69
N LEU A 326 44.20 6.75 6.80
CA LEU A 326 45.40 5.94 7.01
C LEU A 326 46.69 6.79 7.03
N VAL A 327 46.68 7.97 6.47
CA VAL A 327 47.83 8.89 6.43
C VAL A 327 47.88 9.79 7.66
N VAL A 328 46.73 10.13 8.26
CA VAL A 328 46.62 11.06 9.40
C VAL A 328 47.41 10.61 10.60
N ASP A 329 47.43 9.32 10.91
CA ASP A 329 48.25 8.75 11.94
C ASP A 329 48.92 7.44 11.49
N LYS A 330 50.19 7.56 11.04
CA LYS A 330 50.99 6.44 10.52
C LYS A 330 51.16 5.27 11.50
N LYS A 331 50.94 5.51 12.81
CA LYS A 331 50.98 4.46 13.84
C LYS A 331 49.66 3.66 13.91
N LYS A 332 48.58 4.19 13.36
CA LYS A 332 47.24 3.62 13.39
C LYS A 332 46.82 3.10 12.00
N LYS A 333 47.48 2.05 11.55
CA LYS A 333 47.42 1.49 10.19
C LYS A 333 46.04 0.99 9.73
N TYR A 334 45.06 0.92 10.61
CA TYR A 334 43.75 0.37 10.36
C TYR A 334 42.62 1.39 10.62
N SER A 335 42.96 2.66 10.45
CA SER A 335 41.97 3.74 10.54
C SER A 335 40.99 3.68 9.39
N ALA A 336 39.71 3.92 9.67
CA ALA A 336 38.67 3.87 8.66
C ALA A 336 37.43 4.66 9.08
N LEU A 337 36.65 5.09 8.10
CA LEU A 337 35.26 5.55 8.24
C LEU A 337 34.40 4.39 8.74
N LYS A 338 33.48 4.66 9.66
CA LYS A 338 32.58 3.68 10.26
C LYS A 338 31.11 3.97 10.02
N GLY A 339 30.73 5.19 9.79
CA GLY A 339 29.36 5.53 9.49
C GLY A 339 29.19 6.97 9.02
N LEU A 340 28.15 7.17 8.24
CA LEU A 340 27.65 8.45 7.78
C LEU A 340 26.15 8.47 8.02
N GLU A 341 25.71 9.24 9.01
CA GLU A 341 24.32 9.29 9.43
C GLU A 341 23.83 10.73 9.46
N LEU A 342 22.71 10.97 8.83
CA LEU A 342 22.03 12.26 8.80
C LEU A 342 20.84 12.22 9.74
N HIS A 343 20.70 13.17 10.65
CA HIS A 343 19.54 13.31 11.52
C HIS A 343 19.06 14.75 11.62
N TYR A 344 17.77 14.93 11.91
CA TYR A 344 17.18 16.24 12.06
C TYR A 344 17.28 16.73 13.52
N ASP A 345 17.88 17.90 13.73
CA ASP A 345 17.86 18.59 15.01
C ASP A 345 16.70 19.59 15.06
N ALA A 346 15.67 19.25 15.82
CA ALA A 346 14.47 20.09 15.93
C ALA A 346 14.73 21.46 16.59
N ASN A 347 15.76 21.57 17.45
CA ASN A 347 16.09 22.83 18.12
C ASN A 347 16.76 23.82 17.16
N MET A 348 17.56 23.29 16.23
CA MET A 348 18.25 24.10 15.22
C MET A 348 17.44 24.23 13.92
N GLY A 349 16.43 23.38 13.69
CA GLY A 349 15.69 23.32 12.44
C GLY A 349 16.56 22.90 11.25
N LYS A 350 17.59 22.08 11.50
CA LYS A 350 18.61 21.68 10.52
C LYS A 350 18.85 20.18 10.55
N TYR A 351 19.39 19.67 9.45
CA TYR A 351 19.98 18.34 9.47
C TYR A 351 21.44 18.38 9.92
N MET A 352 21.84 17.37 10.64
CA MET A 352 23.21 17.15 11.12
C MET A 352 23.72 15.83 10.55
N LEU A 353 24.85 15.87 9.83
CA LEU A 353 25.56 14.68 9.39
C LEU A 353 26.60 14.28 10.43
N ASP A 354 26.42 13.13 11.01
CA ASP A 354 27.42 12.48 11.86
C ASP A 354 28.38 11.67 10.99
N VAL A 355 29.63 12.06 11.00
CA VAL A 355 30.73 11.33 10.37
C VAL A 355 31.48 10.57 11.46
N ARG A 356 31.24 9.26 11.52
CA ARG A 356 31.91 8.38 12.50
C ARG A 356 33.14 7.73 11.90
N TYR A 357 34.28 7.82 12.57
CA TYR A 357 35.53 7.20 12.12
C TYR A 357 36.34 6.69 13.30
N ILE A 358 37.25 5.77 13.01
CA ILE A 358 38.15 5.19 13.99
C ILE A 358 39.62 5.38 13.56
N LEU A 359 40.48 5.71 14.51
CA LEU A 359 41.91 5.70 14.33
C LEU A 359 42.48 4.49 15.11
N SER A 360 42.73 3.37 14.45
CA SER A 360 43.01 2.09 15.10
C SER A 360 44.35 1.47 14.69
N LYS A 361 44.99 0.81 15.69
CA LYS A 361 46.15 -0.09 15.48
C LYS A 361 45.71 -1.53 15.24
N LYS A 362 44.49 -1.87 15.58
CA LYS A 362 43.93 -3.21 15.42
C LYS A 362 43.41 -3.40 14.00
N LYS A 363 43.60 -4.59 13.48
CA LYS A 363 43.01 -4.99 12.19
C LYS A 363 41.48 -4.90 12.23
N PRO A 364 40.81 -4.64 11.10
CA PRO A 364 39.34 -4.53 11.04
C PRO A 364 38.61 -5.65 11.77
N GLU A 365 39.05 -6.89 11.57
CA GLU A 365 38.52 -8.09 12.19
C GLU A 365 38.68 -8.16 13.73
N ARG A 366 39.45 -7.27 14.32
CA ARG A 366 39.66 -7.17 15.77
C ARG A 366 39.16 -5.86 16.37
N GLN A 367 38.55 -5.02 15.55
CA GLN A 367 37.93 -3.78 16.00
C GLN A 367 36.58 -4.12 16.62
N THR A 368 36.22 -3.44 17.69
CA THR A 368 34.96 -3.60 18.39
C THR A 368 34.25 -2.25 18.44
N ARG A 369 32.95 -2.24 18.64
CA ARG A 369 32.15 -1.01 18.79
C ARG A 369 32.62 -0.15 19.97
N ASP A 370 33.25 -0.77 20.97
CA ASP A 370 33.81 -0.08 22.18
C ASP A 370 35.17 0.60 21.93
N GLU A 371 35.75 0.42 20.73
CA GLU A 371 36.92 1.25 20.38
C GLU A 371 36.42 2.67 20.07
N GLU A 372 37.15 3.66 20.58
CA GLU A 372 36.85 5.09 20.52
C GLU A 372 36.50 5.54 19.08
N GLU A 373 35.24 5.42 18.69
CA GLU A 373 34.71 6.10 17.53
C GLU A 373 34.68 7.60 17.83
N LYS A 374 35.17 8.40 16.89
CA LYS A 374 35.17 9.85 17.01
C LYS A 374 34.09 10.40 16.09
N PRO A 375 32.91 10.81 16.61
CA PRO A 375 31.90 11.49 15.80
C PRO A 375 32.36 12.94 15.54
N THR A 376 32.29 13.33 14.29
CA THR A 376 32.35 14.74 13.89
C THR A 376 31.04 15.10 13.18
N GLN A 377 30.60 16.35 13.33
CA GLN A 377 29.28 16.77 12.94
C GLN A 377 29.33 17.93 11.95
N TYR A 378 28.46 17.86 10.95
CA TYR A 378 28.37 18.84 9.87
C TYR A 378 26.92 19.27 9.66
N LEU A 379 26.67 20.57 9.64
CA LEU A 379 25.33 21.14 9.54
C LEU A 379 24.90 21.32 8.09
N PHE A 380 23.65 20.95 7.82
CA PHE A 380 22.96 21.17 6.56
C PHE A 380 21.70 22.00 6.79
N ASN A 381 21.52 23.04 6.03
CA ASN A 381 20.23 23.71 5.90
C ASN A 381 19.27 22.82 5.15
N VAL A 382 17.99 22.86 5.54
CA VAL A 382 16.93 22.13 4.87
C VAL A 382 15.82 23.09 4.45
N THR A 383 15.37 22.96 3.21
CA THR A 383 14.14 23.57 2.70
C THR A 383 13.25 22.47 2.16
N TYR A 384 11.93 22.62 2.40
CA TYR A 384 10.95 21.64 1.94
C TYR A 384 10.27 22.16 0.69
N THR A 385 10.15 21.33 -0.32
CA THR A 385 9.34 21.54 -1.52
C THR A 385 8.16 20.59 -1.50
N GLU A 386 7.27 20.63 -2.51
CA GLU A 386 6.01 19.88 -2.52
C GLU A 386 6.14 18.38 -2.14
N ASN A 387 7.20 17.69 -2.61
CA ASN A 387 7.40 16.25 -2.39
C ASN A 387 8.86 15.89 -2.10
N SER A 388 9.66 16.85 -1.69
CA SER A 388 11.08 16.66 -1.52
C SER A 388 11.65 17.60 -0.48
N LEU A 389 12.82 17.28 0.00
CA LEU A 389 13.63 18.19 0.79
C LEU A 389 14.91 18.55 0.02
N GLU A 390 15.34 19.78 0.16
CA GLU A 390 16.62 20.25 -0.34
C GLU A 390 17.62 20.34 0.81
N LEU A 391 18.75 19.67 0.69
CA LEU A 391 19.86 19.73 1.61
C LEU A 391 20.96 20.61 1.04
N THR A 392 21.48 21.54 1.87
CA THR A 392 22.61 22.37 1.52
C THR A 392 23.59 22.42 2.68
N TYR A 393 24.82 21.93 2.46
CA TYR A 393 25.88 21.98 3.45
C TYR A 393 26.14 23.42 3.88
N GLU A 394 26.23 23.66 5.19
CA GLU A 394 26.48 24.98 5.76
C GLU A 394 27.91 25.12 6.32
N LYS A 395 28.21 24.32 7.34
CA LYS A 395 29.47 24.43 8.08
C LYS A 395 29.72 23.23 9.00
N PRO A 396 30.98 23.05 9.50
CA PRO A 396 31.26 22.17 10.62
C PRO A 396 30.48 22.59 11.87
N ALA A 397 29.98 21.64 12.65
CA ALA A 397 29.22 21.92 13.88
C ALA A 397 30.15 22.15 15.09
N ASN A 398 31.39 21.66 15.01
CA ASN A 398 32.38 21.78 16.10
C ASN A 398 33.83 21.86 15.57
N ASN A 399 34.78 22.19 16.45
CA ASN A 399 36.19 22.32 16.10
C ASN A 399 36.81 21.01 15.56
N ASP A 400 36.41 19.85 16.07
CA ASP A 400 36.93 18.57 15.62
C ASP A 400 36.54 18.30 14.16
N ALA A 401 35.34 18.69 13.77
CA ALA A 401 34.86 18.62 12.40
C ALA A 401 35.63 19.57 11.47
N GLU A 402 35.95 20.80 11.92
CA GLU A 402 36.77 21.76 11.17
C GLU A 402 38.20 21.24 10.96
N VAL A 403 38.80 20.68 12.00
CA VAL A 403 40.13 20.05 11.91
C VAL A 403 40.09 18.86 10.94
N LEU A 404 39.06 18.01 11.01
CA LEU A 404 38.96 16.85 10.14
C LEU A 404 38.88 17.25 8.66
N LEU A 405 38.12 18.29 8.33
CA LEU A 405 38.05 18.83 6.96
C LEU A 405 39.41 19.27 6.42
N THR A 406 40.27 19.82 7.31
CA THR A 406 41.59 20.27 6.90
C THR A 406 42.53 19.10 6.59
N VAL A 407 42.40 18.00 7.33
CA VAL A 407 43.30 16.84 7.21
C VAL A 407 42.76 15.76 6.27
N ILE A 408 41.48 15.78 5.96
CA ILE A 408 40.77 14.85 5.03
C ILE A 408 40.04 15.63 3.94
N PRO A 409 40.72 16.12 2.90
CA PRO A 409 40.09 16.91 1.83
C PRO A 409 38.95 16.19 1.10
N ALA A 410 39.01 14.85 1.01
CA ALA A 410 37.92 14.06 0.39
C ALA A 410 36.58 14.22 1.14
N LEU A 411 36.60 14.60 2.41
CA LEU A 411 35.42 14.90 3.17
C LEU A 411 34.67 16.14 2.65
N SER A 412 35.40 17.15 2.18
CA SER A 412 34.78 18.31 1.53
C SER A 412 34.04 17.92 0.25
N ASN A 413 34.58 16.96 -0.51
CA ASN A 413 33.92 16.42 -1.71
C ASN A 413 32.65 15.66 -1.34
N LEU A 414 32.68 14.87 -0.25
CA LEU A 414 31.49 14.19 0.27
C LEU A 414 30.40 15.21 0.62
N LEU A 415 30.72 16.21 1.47
CA LEU A 415 29.74 17.20 1.91
C LEU A 415 29.12 17.97 0.73
N ALA A 416 29.93 18.28 -0.28
CA ALA A 416 29.44 18.91 -1.51
C ALA A 416 28.53 17.98 -2.31
N SER A 417 28.85 16.70 -2.40
CA SER A 417 28.05 15.71 -3.14
C SER A 417 26.70 15.43 -2.51
N LEU A 418 26.55 15.68 -1.21
CA LEU A 418 25.29 15.52 -0.47
C LEU A 418 24.33 16.71 -0.64
N ASN A 419 24.77 17.82 -1.25
CA ASN A 419 23.84 18.89 -1.61
C ASN A 419 22.88 18.45 -2.68
N GLY A 420 21.62 18.85 -2.57
CA GLY A 420 20.64 18.61 -3.61
C GLY A 420 19.23 18.40 -3.11
N ILE A 421 18.34 18.13 -4.05
CA ILE A 421 16.93 17.87 -3.79
C ILE A 421 16.71 16.37 -3.70
N TYR A 422 16.14 15.92 -2.60
CA TYR A 422 15.87 14.52 -2.30
C TYR A 422 14.38 14.28 -2.23
N ALA A 423 13.89 13.36 -3.06
CA ALA A 423 12.54 12.83 -2.97
C ALA A 423 12.47 11.69 -1.96
N LEU A 424 11.42 11.68 -1.15
CA LEU A 424 11.14 10.55 -0.29
C LEU A 424 10.51 9.42 -1.11
N THR A 425 11.12 8.24 -1.05
CA THR A 425 10.57 7.01 -1.61
C THR A 425 10.25 6.05 -0.48
N CYS A 426 9.11 5.39 -0.56
CA CYS A 426 8.68 4.43 0.43
C CYS A 426 8.34 3.11 -0.27
N GLU A 427 9.13 2.07 -0.03
CA GLU A 427 8.88 0.73 -0.58
C GLU A 427 7.80 0.01 0.23
N ASN A 428 7.76 0.23 1.54
CA ASN A 428 6.73 -0.30 2.42
C ASN A 428 6.28 0.75 3.43
N PRO A 429 5.13 1.41 3.21
CA PRO A 429 4.61 2.43 4.12
C PRO A 429 4.23 1.88 5.51
N PHE A 430 4.10 0.56 5.64
CA PHE A 430 3.73 -0.12 6.88
C PHE A 430 4.93 -0.52 7.74
N ASN A 431 6.14 -0.38 7.20
CA ASN A 431 7.36 -0.55 7.98
C ASN A 431 8.30 0.63 7.70
N PRO A 432 8.21 1.71 8.47
CA PRO A 432 9.01 2.91 8.26
C PRO A 432 10.50 2.68 8.47
N THR A 433 10.90 1.55 9.03
CA THR A 433 12.31 1.17 9.20
C THR A 433 12.87 0.41 8.00
N LEU A 434 12.00 -0.05 7.09
CA LEU A 434 12.37 -0.83 5.91
C LEU A 434 11.89 -0.13 4.64
N GLY A 435 12.82 0.25 3.78
CA GLY A 435 12.53 0.73 2.43
C GLY A 435 12.17 2.21 2.29
N ILE A 436 12.26 3.02 3.35
CA ILE A 436 12.16 4.47 3.21
C ILE A 436 13.52 5.03 2.85
N LYS A 437 13.59 5.69 1.70
CA LYS A 437 14.80 6.33 1.19
C LYS A 437 14.55 7.78 0.83
N LEU A 438 15.56 8.60 1.07
CA LEU A 438 15.70 9.89 0.43
C LEU A 438 16.59 9.71 -0.80
N VAL A 439 16.05 9.86 -1.99
CA VAL A 439 16.78 9.69 -3.26
C VAL A 439 17.00 11.03 -3.91
N ASN A 440 18.24 11.34 -4.30
CA ASN A 440 18.58 12.59 -4.95
C ASN A 440 17.95 12.64 -6.35
N ASN A 441 17.21 13.71 -6.64
CA ASN A 441 16.50 13.87 -7.92
C ASN A 441 17.43 14.00 -9.13
N SER A 442 18.67 14.46 -8.93
CA SER A 442 19.65 14.64 -9.99
C SER A 442 20.61 13.46 -10.14
N ASN A 443 20.67 12.59 -9.13
CA ASN A 443 21.56 11.42 -9.11
C ASN A 443 20.91 10.29 -8.29
N ALA A 444 20.26 9.36 -8.96
CA ALA A 444 19.57 8.24 -8.33
C ALA A 444 20.51 7.30 -7.54
N ASP A 445 21.82 7.32 -7.82
CA ASP A 445 22.80 6.56 -7.05
C ASP A 445 23.13 7.22 -5.70
N MET A 446 22.63 8.42 -5.46
CA MET A 446 22.76 9.14 -4.18
C MET A 446 21.45 9.03 -3.39
N TRP A 447 21.47 8.29 -2.30
CA TRP A 447 20.31 8.06 -1.45
C TRP A 447 20.70 7.86 0.02
N PHE A 448 19.76 8.11 0.92
CA PHE A 448 19.86 7.78 2.35
C PHE A 448 18.76 6.78 2.70
N ASN A 449 19.08 5.76 3.46
CA ASN A 449 18.08 4.90 4.09
C ASN A 449 17.70 5.44 5.47
N LEU A 450 16.42 5.32 5.83
CA LEU A 450 16.02 5.53 7.21
C LEU A 450 16.53 4.37 8.06
N SER A 451 17.48 4.63 8.94
CA SER A 451 17.97 3.64 9.90
C SER A 451 17.14 3.69 11.18
N GLY A 452 16.50 2.56 11.50
CA GLY A 452 15.91 2.38 12.81
C GLY A 452 17.04 2.16 13.83
N LYS A 453 17.48 3.20 14.53
CA LYS A 453 18.19 2.98 15.78
C LYS A 453 17.16 2.76 16.87
N GLU A 454 17.15 1.53 17.47
CA GLU A 454 16.54 1.28 18.76
C GLU A 454 17.26 2.05 19.87
#